data_3a85d20522a444400fb707812a9dee39
#
_entry.id   3a85d20522a444400fb707812a9dee39
#
_cell.length_a   1.000
_cell.length_b   1.000
_cell.length_c   1.000
_cell.angle_alpha   90.00
_cell.angle_beta   90.00
_cell.angle_gamma   90.00
#
_symmetry.space_group_name_H-M   'P 1'
#
loop_
_entity.id
_entity.type
_entity.pdbx_description
1 polymer ?
#
loop_
_entity_poly.entity_id
_entity_poly.type
_entity_poly.pdbx_seq_one_letter_code
_entity_poly.pdbx_strand_id
1 'polypeptide(L)'
;EADVTVDCGDNNVEHTTTRVMEALALSRRPLRLPVVLEKSRYDVVIGADLISRAGALLAPLLPRRSVIVITDETVRPLYLSKLLASLEETGIEARSITVSPGEQTKCWATYEDVVDTILEGGVERRTAIIALGGGVVGDLAGFVAATTLRGLPFVQIPTTLLSQVDSSVGGKTGINSRWGKNLIGAFHQPLCVLADVSSLTTLPRRELVAGYAEIVKAGLIGQESLFAWCEKHGAAVLSRDPEALAEAVRQACAFKAGVVAADEREEQKTDGRALLNLGHTFGHALEAELGYDGRLLHGEAVSIGLTLAFSLSVKLGLCPQEDLIRVTRHLESLKMPAHVSDLPYRFRIADLMAHMQRDKKMQDGKLSFVLAHGIGKAFTTRDVPEEAVREVLLADGVTS
;
A
#
# COMPACT_ATOMS: atom_id res chain seq x y z
N GLU A 1 1.23 6.22 -30.94
CA GLU A 1 0.39 5.04 -31.23
C GLU A 1 -1.01 5.32 -30.71
N ALA A 2 -2.06 4.89 -31.44
CA ALA A 2 -3.44 5.17 -31.03
C ALA A 2 -3.86 4.17 -29.94
N ASP A 3 -4.42 4.68 -28.82
CA ASP A 3 -4.90 3.87 -27.71
C ASP A 3 -6.05 2.93 -28.10
N VAL A 4 -6.76 3.27 -29.17
CA VAL A 4 -7.88 2.49 -29.71
C VAL A 4 -7.88 2.59 -31.23
N THR A 5 -7.91 1.43 -31.90
CA THR A 5 -8.10 1.35 -33.33
C THR A 5 -9.52 0.87 -33.63
N VAL A 6 -10.27 1.65 -34.41
CA VAL A 6 -11.62 1.32 -34.84
C VAL A 6 -11.66 1.21 -36.38
N ASP A 7 -12.09 0.07 -36.86
CA ASP A 7 -12.32 -0.12 -38.29
C ASP A 7 -13.61 0.64 -38.75
N CYS A 8 -13.47 1.57 -39.66
CA CYS A 8 -14.52 2.47 -40.16
C CYS A 8 -15.03 2.07 -41.53
N GLY A 9 -15.09 0.77 -41.85
CA GLY A 9 -15.32 0.23 -43.20
C GLY A 9 -16.62 0.59 -43.91
N ASP A 10 -17.58 1.27 -43.25
CA ASP A 10 -18.89 1.60 -43.85
C ASP A 10 -19.15 3.09 -44.12
N ASN A 11 -18.17 3.98 -43.84
CA ASN A 11 -18.26 5.44 -44.02
C ASN A 11 -19.50 6.12 -43.37
N ASN A 12 -20.22 5.42 -42.49
CA ASN A 12 -21.35 5.98 -41.75
C ASN A 12 -20.86 6.63 -40.46
N VAL A 13 -20.99 7.96 -40.36
CA VAL A 13 -20.50 8.76 -39.22
C VAL A 13 -21.15 8.33 -37.89
N GLU A 14 -22.44 8.03 -37.87
CA GLU A 14 -23.15 7.57 -36.68
C GLU A 14 -22.64 6.20 -36.23
N HIS A 15 -22.50 5.24 -37.14
CA HIS A 15 -21.94 3.92 -36.84
C HIS A 15 -20.49 4.02 -36.37
N THR A 16 -19.67 4.83 -37.03
CA THR A 16 -18.28 5.05 -36.66
C THR A 16 -18.18 5.69 -35.28
N THR A 17 -19.01 6.72 -34.99
CA THR A 17 -19.04 7.37 -33.67
C THR A 17 -19.45 6.38 -32.59
N THR A 18 -20.48 5.57 -32.82
CA THR A 18 -20.92 4.54 -31.89
C THR A 18 -19.80 3.53 -31.60
N ARG A 19 -19.13 3.01 -32.65
CA ARG A 19 -18.01 2.05 -32.51
C ARG A 19 -16.80 2.66 -31.78
N VAL A 20 -16.47 3.92 -32.04
CA VAL A 20 -15.43 4.65 -31.32
C VAL A 20 -15.81 4.80 -29.88
N MET A 21 -17.05 5.18 -29.56
CA MET A 21 -17.54 5.31 -28.17
C MET A 21 -17.56 3.95 -27.45
N GLU A 22 -17.96 2.88 -28.12
CA GLU A 22 -17.93 1.52 -27.57
C GLU A 22 -16.49 1.05 -27.31
N ALA A 23 -15.57 1.27 -28.25
CA ALA A 23 -14.17 0.92 -28.12
C ALA A 23 -13.48 1.73 -27.01
N LEU A 24 -13.76 3.03 -26.90
CA LEU A 24 -13.31 3.88 -25.80
C LEU A 24 -13.92 3.44 -24.45
N ALA A 25 -15.19 3.04 -24.43
CA ALA A 25 -15.82 2.51 -23.23
C ALA A 25 -15.21 1.16 -22.81
N LEU A 26 -14.81 0.33 -23.77
CA LEU A 26 -14.10 -0.94 -23.51
C LEU A 26 -12.68 -0.69 -23.00
N SER A 27 -11.93 0.24 -23.59
CA SER A 27 -10.58 0.60 -23.13
C SER A 27 -10.58 1.24 -21.72
N ARG A 28 -11.71 1.85 -21.32
CA ARG A 28 -11.92 2.44 -19.99
C ARG A 28 -12.54 1.47 -18.97
N ARG A 29 -12.72 0.18 -19.31
CA ARG A 29 -13.22 -0.79 -18.34
C ARG A 29 -12.16 -1.00 -17.26
N PRO A 30 -12.52 -0.81 -15.99
CA PRO A 30 -11.57 -1.05 -14.91
C PRO A 30 -11.22 -2.54 -14.83
N LEU A 31 -9.98 -2.82 -14.51
CA LEU A 31 -9.53 -4.15 -14.16
C LEU A 31 -10.17 -4.56 -12.82
N ARG A 32 -10.60 -5.79 -12.70
CA ARG A 32 -11.12 -6.34 -11.46
C ARG A 32 -10.24 -7.49 -11.01
N LEU A 33 -9.64 -7.36 -9.84
CA LEU A 33 -8.84 -8.39 -9.20
C LEU A 33 -9.63 -8.94 -8.01
N PRO A 34 -10.11 -10.19 -8.06
CA PRO A 34 -10.80 -10.79 -6.94
C PRO A 34 -9.80 -11.16 -5.84
N VAL A 35 -10.09 -10.76 -4.61
CA VAL A 35 -9.43 -11.22 -3.39
C VAL A 35 -10.35 -12.22 -2.73
N VAL A 36 -9.97 -13.49 -2.75
CA VAL A 36 -10.76 -14.60 -2.22
C VAL A 36 -10.10 -15.09 -0.95
N LEU A 37 -10.81 -14.97 0.17
CA LEU A 37 -10.37 -15.38 1.50
C LEU A 37 -11.27 -16.51 2.01
N GLU A 38 -10.92 -17.12 3.13
CA GLU A 38 -11.70 -18.24 3.69
C GLU A 38 -13.18 -17.88 3.95
N LYS A 39 -13.43 -16.68 4.48
CA LYS A 39 -14.77 -16.24 4.93
C LYS A 39 -15.32 -15.02 4.19
N SER A 40 -14.55 -14.43 3.28
CA SER A 40 -14.94 -13.22 2.59
C SER A 40 -14.37 -13.16 1.17
N ARG A 41 -15.00 -12.36 0.33
CA ARG A 41 -14.53 -12.05 -1.01
C ARG A 41 -14.84 -10.61 -1.32
N TYR A 42 -13.89 -9.93 -1.94
CA TYR A 42 -14.07 -8.58 -2.48
C TYR A 42 -13.23 -8.39 -3.74
N ASP A 43 -13.53 -7.35 -4.49
CA ASP A 43 -12.75 -6.99 -5.67
C ASP A 43 -11.88 -5.75 -5.38
N VAL A 44 -10.64 -5.78 -5.87
CA VAL A 44 -9.84 -4.58 -6.10
C VAL A 44 -10.12 -4.14 -7.54
N VAL A 45 -10.76 -2.99 -7.68
CA VAL A 45 -11.11 -2.38 -8.96
C VAL A 45 -10.03 -1.34 -9.28
N ILE A 46 -9.31 -1.52 -10.40
CA ILE A 46 -8.15 -0.71 -10.76
C ILE A 46 -8.42 -0.03 -12.10
N GLY A 47 -8.19 1.28 -12.18
CA GLY A 47 -8.38 2.03 -13.42
C GLY A 47 -8.33 3.53 -13.22
N ALA A 48 -8.54 4.27 -14.30
CA ALA A 48 -8.61 5.72 -14.26
C ALA A 48 -10.05 6.22 -13.99
N ASP A 49 -10.17 7.39 -13.36
CA ASP A 49 -11.42 8.10 -13.10
C ASP A 49 -12.49 7.27 -12.34
N LEU A 50 -12.04 6.38 -11.45
CA LEU A 50 -12.97 5.56 -10.67
C LEU A 50 -13.71 6.36 -9.61
N ILE A 51 -13.11 7.41 -9.05
CA ILE A 51 -13.73 8.27 -8.04
C ILE A 51 -14.95 8.97 -8.61
N SER A 52 -14.89 9.48 -9.85
CA SER A 52 -16.03 10.11 -10.54
C SER A 52 -17.15 9.13 -10.92
N ARG A 53 -16.89 7.82 -10.85
CA ARG A 53 -17.82 6.73 -11.17
C ARG A 53 -18.12 5.86 -9.95
N ALA A 54 -17.68 6.28 -8.77
CA ALA A 54 -17.76 5.49 -7.56
C ALA A 54 -19.20 5.12 -7.20
N GLY A 55 -20.16 6.04 -7.38
CA GLY A 55 -21.56 5.77 -7.14
C GLY A 55 -22.08 4.57 -7.92
N ALA A 56 -21.83 4.52 -9.24
CA ALA A 56 -22.24 3.41 -10.10
C ALA A 56 -21.54 2.08 -9.74
N LEU A 57 -20.26 2.15 -9.32
CA LEU A 57 -19.48 0.97 -8.94
C LEU A 57 -19.91 0.41 -7.58
N LEU A 58 -20.27 1.28 -6.64
CA LEU A 58 -20.62 0.92 -5.26
C LEU A 58 -22.10 0.61 -5.05
N ALA A 59 -23.00 1.23 -5.81
CA ALA A 59 -24.46 1.05 -5.65
C ALA A 59 -24.91 -0.43 -5.59
N PRO A 60 -24.37 -1.38 -6.40
CA PRO A 60 -24.73 -2.79 -6.30
C PRO A 60 -24.13 -3.52 -5.10
N LEU A 61 -23.11 -2.96 -4.44
CA LEU A 61 -22.38 -3.58 -3.34
C LEU A 61 -22.87 -3.09 -1.97
N LEU A 62 -23.41 -1.87 -1.92
CA LEU A 62 -23.82 -1.26 -0.67
C LEU A 62 -25.12 -1.90 -0.14
N PRO A 63 -25.14 -2.38 1.11
CA PRO A 63 -26.34 -2.99 1.70
C PRO A 63 -27.42 -1.93 2.01
N ARG A 64 -27.09 -0.64 1.99
CA ARG A 64 -27.96 0.53 2.10
C ARG A 64 -27.36 1.67 1.30
N ARG A 65 -28.20 2.53 0.72
CA ARG A 65 -27.76 3.73 -0.01
C ARG A 65 -27.50 4.91 0.95
N SER A 66 -26.66 4.64 1.95
CA SER A 66 -26.21 5.64 2.93
C SER A 66 -24.77 5.34 3.32
N VAL A 67 -23.90 6.35 3.22
CA VAL A 67 -22.47 6.20 3.48
C VAL A 67 -21.92 7.38 4.31
N ILE A 68 -20.82 7.13 5.01
CA ILE A 68 -20.03 8.15 5.68
C ILE A 68 -18.62 8.10 5.10
N VAL A 69 -18.18 9.18 4.48
CA VAL A 69 -16.86 9.33 3.88
C VAL A 69 -15.90 9.91 4.91
N ILE A 70 -14.84 9.18 5.23
CA ILE A 70 -13.75 9.67 6.08
C ILE A 70 -12.58 10.01 5.15
N THR A 71 -12.08 11.25 5.24
CA THR A 71 -10.98 11.77 4.43
C THR A 71 -10.09 12.68 5.25
N ASP A 72 -8.94 13.10 4.72
CA ASP A 72 -8.09 14.10 5.36
C ASP A 72 -8.12 15.46 4.65
N GLU A 73 -7.57 16.48 5.32
CA GLU A 73 -7.55 17.87 4.83
C GLU A 73 -6.78 18.03 3.52
N THR A 74 -5.82 17.15 3.20
CA THR A 74 -5.06 17.18 1.95
C THR A 74 -5.86 16.61 0.78
N VAL A 75 -6.55 15.48 1.01
CA VAL A 75 -7.29 14.73 0.00
C VAL A 75 -8.66 15.35 -0.28
N ARG A 76 -9.30 15.91 0.75
CA ARG A 76 -10.61 16.54 0.67
C ARG A 76 -10.78 17.52 -0.50
N PRO A 77 -9.93 18.57 -0.67
CA PRO A 77 -10.11 19.55 -1.76
C PRO A 77 -9.88 18.94 -3.14
N LEU A 78 -9.18 17.81 -3.25
CA LEU A 78 -8.82 17.17 -4.52
C LEU A 78 -9.93 16.26 -5.05
N TYR A 79 -10.58 15.50 -4.14
CA TYR A 79 -11.39 14.35 -4.56
C TYR A 79 -12.76 14.26 -3.91
N LEU A 80 -13.02 14.88 -2.74
CA LEU A 80 -14.26 14.67 -2.01
C LEU A 80 -15.48 15.14 -2.82
N SER A 81 -15.42 16.29 -3.45
CA SER A 81 -16.56 16.83 -4.25
C SER A 81 -16.91 15.92 -5.42
N LYS A 82 -15.89 15.34 -6.10
CA LYS A 82 -16.11 14.39 -7.20
C LYS A 82 -16.78 13.11 -6.71
N LEU A 83 -16.33 12.59 -5.56
CA LEU A 83 -16.93 11.41 -4.94
C LEU A 83 -18.38 11.66 -4.56
N LEU A 84 -18.66 12.77 -3.85
CA LEU A 84 -20.01 13.11 -3.41
C LEU A 84 -20.98 13.29 -4.58
N ALA A 85 -20.57 13.97 -5.65
CA ALA A 85 -21.38 14.10 -6.87
C ALA A 85 -21.73 12.74 -7.48
N SER A 86 -20.73 11.84 -7.61
CA SER A 86 -20.95 10.50 -8.14
C SER A 86 -21.88 9.65 -7.27
N LEU A 87 -21.83 9.80 -5.95
CA LEU A 87 -22.73 9.12 -5.02
C LEU A 87 -24.17 9.66 -5.14
N GLU A 88 -24.33 10.99 -5.21
CA GLU A 88 -25.62 11.66 -5.35
C GLU A 88 -26.33 11.27 -6.66
N GLU A 89 -25.60 11.23 -7.80
CA GLU A 89 -26.13 10.79 -9.11
C GLU A 89 -26.77 9.39 -9.07
N THR A 90 -26.34 8.56 -8.13
CA THR A 90 -26.86 7.19 -7.96
C THR A 90 -27.81 7.05 -6.77
N GLY A 91 -28.21 8.18 -6.15
CA GLY A 91 -29.13 8.21 -5.01
C GLY A 91 -28.53 7.61 -3.74
N ILE A 92 -27.21 7.72 -3.55
CA ILE A 92 -26.52 7.34 -2.32
C ILE A 92 -26.35 8.60 -1.46
N GLU A 93 -26.99 8.60 -0.30
CA GLU A 93 -26.84 9.66 0.70
C GLU A 93 -25.44 9.59 1.33
N ALA A 94 -24.70 10.69 1.32
CA ALA A 94 -23.33 10.73 1.83
C ALA A 94 -23.14 11.87 2.84
N ARG A 95 -22.50 11.56 3.96
CA ARG A 95 -21.94 12.54 4.90
C ARG A 95 -20.42 12.40 4.88
N SER A 96 -19.69 13.45 5.26
CA SER A 96 -18.24 13.40 5.30
C SER A 96 -17.69 13.86 6.64
N ILE A 97 -16.60 13.20 7.06
CA ILE A 97 -15.78 13.56 8.22
C ILE A 97 -14.37 13.79 7.71
N THR A 98 -13.78 14.91 8.12
CA THR A 98 -12.41 15.25 7.71
C THR A 98 -11.50 15.24 8.91
N VAL A 99 -10.38 14.53 8.81
CA VAL A 99 -9.36 14.45 9.84
C VAL A 99 -8.08 15.19 9.40
N SER A 100 -7.18 15.47 10.32
CA SER A 100 -5.87 16.04 9.98
C SER A 100 -5.01 15.02 9.20
N PRO A 101 -4.11 15.45 8.31
CA PRO A 101 -3.21 14.56 7.61
C PRO A 101 -2.05 14.10 8.50
N GLY A 102 -1.42 12.99 8.15
CA GLY A 102 -0.19 12.49 8.77
C GLY A 102 -0.41 11.37 9.80
N GLU A 103 0.67 10.64 10.09
CA GLU A 103 0.65 9.42 10.91
C GLU A 103 0.17 9.67 12.35
N GLN A 104 0.38 10.88 12.90
CA GLN A 104 -0.08 11.29 14.23
C GLN A 104 -1.61 11.26 14.38
N THR A 105 -2.34 11.31 13.27
CA THR A 105 -3.81 11.20 13.24
C THR A 105 -4.31 9.79 13.60
N LYS A 106 -3.48 8.77 13.43
CA LYS A 106 -3.80 7.40 13.82
C LYS A 106 -3.66 7.20 15.34
N CYS A 107 -4.48 7.87 16.13
CA CYS A 107 -4.43 7.83 17.60
C CYS A 107 -5.82 7.69 18.23
N TRP A 108 -5.84 7.41 19.55
CA TRP A 108 -7.09 7.24 20.29
C TRP A 108 -8.00 8.46 20.23
N ALA A 109 -7.46 9.66 20.37
CA ALA A 109 -8.26 10.88 20.37
C ALA A 109 -9.01 11.07 19.06
N THR A 110 -8.31 10.97 17.92
CA THR A 110 -8.96 11.07 16.60
C THR A 110 -9.96 9.95 16.36
N TYR A 111 -9.64 8.72 16.79
CA TYR A 111 -10.56 7.61 16.69
C TYR A 111 -11.84 7.86 17.48
N GLU A 112 -11.74 8.32 18.73
CA GLU A 112 -12.88 8.67 19.59
C GLU A 112 -13.73 9.77 18.94
N ASP A 113 -13.12 10.88 18.52
CA ASP A 113 -13.81 12.00 17.86
C ASP A 113 -14.58 11.56 16.61
N VAL A 114 -13.99 10.68 15.79
CA VAL A 114 -14.64 10.16 14.57
C VAL A 114 -15.83 9.27 14.93
N VAL A 115 -15.66 8.36 15.91
CA VAL A 115 -16.77 7.49 16.36
C VAL A 115 -17.90 8.29 16.94
N ASP A 116 -17.62 9.26 17.80
CA ASP A 116 -18.64 10.13 18.41
C ASP A 116 -19.38 10.94 17.35
N THR A 117 -18.68 11.54 16.40
CA THR A 117 -19.29 12.27 15.25
C THR A 117 -20.23 11.36 14.44
N ILE A 118 -19.86 10.10 14.25
CA ILE A 118 -20.69 9.10 13.54
C ILE A 118 -21.96 8.81 14.34
N LEU A 119 -21.83 8.59 15.65
CA LEU A 119 -22.93 8.22 16.53
C LEU A 119 -23.91 9.39 16.76
N GLU A 120 -23.39 10.59 16.98
CA GLU A 120 -24.20 11.82 17.12
C GLU A 120 -25.02 12.10 15.86
N GLY A 121 -24.44 11.90 14.69
CA GLY A 121 -25.11 12.09 13.41
C GLY A 121 -26.17 11.01 13.08
N GLY A 122 -26.31 9.99 13.93
CA GLY A 122 -27.17 8.82 13.69
C GLY A 122 -26.57 7.89 12.62
N VAL A 123 -26.38 6.64 12.94
CA VAL A 123 -25.84 5.62 12.04
C VAL A 123 -26.60 4.30 12.19
N GLU A 124 -26.82 3.60 11.10
CA GLU A 124 -27.45 2.30 11.09
C GLU A 124 -26.45 1.21 10.72
N ARG A 125 -26.70 -0.03 11.15
CA ARG A 125 -25.79 -1.18 10.90
C ARG A 125 -25.46 -1.47 9.44
N ARG A 126 -26.21 -0.92 8.50
CA ARG A 126 -26.01 -1.08 7.06
C ARG A 126 -25.43 0.15 6.38
N THR A 127 -25.17 1.25 7.12
CA THR A 127 -24.45 2.41 6.63
C THR A 127 -23.00 2.03 6.40
N ALA A 128 -22.46 2.31 5.22
CA ALA A 128 -21.08 1.96 4.92
C ALA A 128 -20.13 3.12 5.24
N ILE A 129 -18.92 2.78 5.69
CA ILE A 129 -17.82 3.73 5.82
C ILE A 129 -17.00 3.67 4.53
N ILE A 130 -16.69 4.83 3.96
CA ILE A 130 -15.78 4.97 2.82
C ILE A 130 -14.52 5.68 3.29
N ALA A 131 -13.37 5.04 3.20
CA ALA A 131 -12.08 5.67 3.40
C ALA A 131 -11.59 6.28 2.08
N LEU A 132 -11.55 7.60 1.99
CA LEU A 132 -11.00 8.33 0.84
C LEU A 132 -9.68 8.97 1.25
N GLY A 133 -8.53 8.31 0.99
CA GLY A 133 -7.24 8.83 1.43
C GLY A 133 -6.09 7.84 1.32
N GLY A 134 -4.95 8.18 1.89
CA GLY A 134 -3.79 7.30 2.03
C GLY A 134 -3.98 6.21 3.09
N GLY A 135 -2.90 5.48 3.40
CA GLY A 135 -2.93 4.39 4.39
C GLY A 135 -3.39 4.82 5.78
N VAL A 136 -3.06 6.04 6.20
CA VAL A 136 -3.51 6.61 7.49
C VAL A 136 -5.03 6.65 7.57
N VAL A 137 -5.68 7.19 6.54
CA VAL A 137 -7.14 7.27 6.48
C VAL A 137 -7.75 5.88 6.36
N GLY A 138 -7.14 5.01 5.53
CA GLY A 138 -7.60 3.63 5.34
C GLY A 138 -7.61 2.83 6.65
N ASP A 139 -6.52 2.89 7.41
CA ASP A 139 -6.36 2.18 8.68
C ASP A 139 -7.32 2.71 9.75
N LEU A 140 -7.39 4.03 9.92
CA LEU A 140 -8.27 4.68 10.89
C LEU A 140 -9.74 4.39 10.58
N ALA A 141 -10.18 4.67 9.34
CA ALA A 141 -11.57 4.48 8.92
C ALA A 141 -11.99 3.01 8.95
N GLY A 142 -11.08 2.11 8.59
CA GLY A 142 -11.32 0.67 8.67
C GLY A 142 -11.47 0.19 10.12
N PHE A 143 -10.69 0.72 11.06
CA PHE A 143 -10.82 0.39 12.47
C PHE A 143 -12.10 0.99 13.08
N VAL A 144 -12.46 2.21 12.72
CA VAL A 144 -13.75 2.82 13.05
C VAL A 144 -14.90 1.94 12.52
N ALA A 145 -14.83 1.49 11.28
CA ALA A 145 -15.85 0.60 10.70
C ALA A 145 -15.94 -0.73 11.44
N ALA A 146 -14.80 -1.34 11.79
CA ALA A 146 -14.74 -2.61 12.49
C ALA A 146 -15.40 -2.59 13.87
N THR A 147 -15.35 -1.47 14.57
CA THR A 147 -15.75 -1.35 15.98
C THR A 147 -17.11 -0.68 16.17
N THR A 148 -17.48 0.27 15.31
CA THR A 148 -18.78 0.97 15.39
C THR A 148 -19.93 -0.02 15.13
N LEU A 149 -20.91 -0.05 16.05
CA LEU A 149 -22.05 -0.98 16.05
C LEU A 149 -21.66 -2.48 15.88
N ARG A 150 -20.43 -2.84 16.25
CA ARG A 150 -19.81 -4.18 16.12
C ARG A 150 -19.55 -4.62 14.67
N GLY A 151 -19.31 -3.65 13.80
CA GLY A 151 -18.94 -3.85 12.40
C GLY A 151 -19.91 -3.18 11.44
N LEU A 152 -19.41 -2.13 10.76
CA LEU A 152 -20.06 -1.48 9.63
C LEU A 152 -19.44 -1.95 8.32
N PRO A 153 -20.19 -1.99 7.21
CA PRO A 153 -19.62 -2.20 5.88
C PRO A 153 -18.54 -1.16 5.59
N PHE A 154 -17.49 -1.56 4.88
CA PHE A 154 -16.31 -0.74 4.65
C PHE A 154 -15.91 -0.74 3.17
N VAL A 155 -15.51 0.40 2.62
CA VAL A 155 -14.99 0.57 1.27
C VAL A 155 -13.69 1.37 1.36
N GLN A 156 -12.68 0.99 0.58
CA GLN A 156 -11.44 1.76 0.47
C GLN A 156 -11.32 2.42 -0.90
N ILE A 157 -10.99 3.71 -0.90
CA ILE A 157 -10.61 4.49 -2.08
C ILE A 157 -9.21 5.07 -1.82
N PRO A 158 -8.16 4.24 -2.00
CA PRO A 158 -6.80 4.62 -1.70
C PRO A 158 -6.28 5.66 -2.71
N THR A 159 -5.69 6.76 -2.20
CA THR A 159 -5.22 7.88 -3.02
C THR A 159 -3.69 8.03 -3.08
N THR A 160 -2.93 7.18 -2.40
CA THR A 160 -1.47 7.09 -2.53
C THR A 160 -1.08 5.77 -3.19
N LEU A 161 0.05 5.72 -3.89
CA LEU A 161 0.52 4.47 -4.50
C LEU A 161 0.74 3.39 -3.43
N LEU A 162 1.35 3.76 -2.30
CA LEU A 162 1.55 2.85 -1.17
C LEU A 162 0.24 2.21 -0.70
N SER A 163 -0.82 3.02 -0.56
CA SER A 163 -2.11 2.49 -0.13
C SER A 163 -2.79 1.64 -1.21
N GLN A 164 -2.62 1.98 -2.49
CA GLN A 164 -3.17 1.18 -3.59
C GLN A 164 -2.53 -0.21 -3.69
N VAL A 165 -1.21 -0.30 -3.51
CA VAL A 165 -0.47 -1.57 -3.72
C VAL A 165 -0.29 -2.39 -2.45
N ASP A 166 -0.46 -1.78 -1.27
CA ASP A 166 -0.16 -2.43 0.00
C ASP A 166 -1.30 -2.29 1.02
N SER A 167 -1.46 -1.18 1.73
CA SER A 167 -2.30 -1.11 2.93
C SER A 167 -3.78 -1.39 2.70
N SER A 168 -4.34 -1.14 1.51
CA SER A 168 -5.74 -1.42 1.18
C SER A 168 -6.08 -2.90 1.00
N VAL A 169 -5.07 -3.79 0.90
CA VAL A 169 -5.27 -5.22 0.68
C VAL A 169 -4.90 -6.02 1.94
N GLY A 170 -5.83 -6.88 2.40
CA GLY A 170 -5.57 -7.78 3.53
C GLY A 170 -6.23 -7.42 4.84
N GLY A 171 -7.07 -6.36 4.85
CA GLY A 171 -7.99 -6.05 5.95
C GLY A 171 -7.35 -5.63 7.26
N LYS A 172 -6.03 -5.40 7.33
CA LYS A 172 -5.41 -4.82 8.53
C LYS A 172 -5.88 -3.39 8.69
N THR A 173 -6.47 -3.06 9.82
CA THR A 173 -6.93 -1.71 10.18
C THR A 173 -6.51 -1.42 11.61
N GLY A 174 -6.26 -0.16 11.95
CA GLY A 174 -5.83 0.13 13.30
C GLY A 174 -5.31 1.54 13.53
N ILE A 175 -4.91 1.76 14.78
CA ILE A 175 -4.34 3.00 15.27
C ILE A 175 -3.03 2.74 16.01
N ASN A 176 -2.29 3.82 16.22
CA ASN A 176 -1.04 3.81 16.97
C ASN A 176 -1.31 3.96 18.48
N SER A 177 -0.36 3.49 19.26
CA SER A 177 -0.32 3.70 20.70
C SER A 177 1.00 4.34 21.12
N ARG A 178 1.11 4.77 22.35
CA ARG A 178 2.39 5.22 22.94
C ARG A 178 3.50 4.16 22.91
N TRP A 179 3.14 2.90 22.67
CA TRP A 179 4.07 1.77 22.69
C TRP A 179 4.56 1.39 21.28
N GLY A 180 3.91 1.89 20.22
CA GLY A 180 4.30 1.62 18.84
C GLY A 180 3.17 1.84 17.83
N LYS A 181 3.55 1.76 16.56
CA LYS A 181 2.62 1.84 15.44
C LYS A 181 1.77 0.59 15.32
N ASN A 182 0.50 0.76 14.91
CA ASN A 182 -0.42 -0.32 14.50
C ASN A 182 -0.65 -1.43 15.54
N LEU A 183 -0.42 -1.16 16.83
CA LEU A 183 -0.57 -2.17 17.89
C LEU A 183 -2.03 -2.39 18.31
N ILE A 184 -2.93 -1.52 17.88
CA ILE A 184 -4.35 -1.58 18.22
C ILE A 184 -5.14 -1.59 16.93
N GLY A 185 -5.90 -2.64 16.68
CA GLY A 185 -6.61 -2.77 15.42
C GLY A 185 -7.49 -4.00 15.31
N ALA A 186 -8.00 -4.20 14.12
CA ALA A 186 -8.83 -5.34 13.75
C ALA A 186 -8.55 -5.79 12.32
N PHE A 187 -8.79 -7.07 12.04
CA PHE A 187 -8.92 -7.54 10.67
C PHE A 187 -10.35 -7.27 10.18
N HIS A 188 -10.51 -6.31 9.29
CA HIS A 188 -11.81 -5.92 8.74
C HIS A 188 -11.72 -5.79 7.22
N GLN A 189 -12.26 -6.79 6.50
CA GLN A 189 -12.18 -6.82 5.05
C GLN A 189 -13.16 -5.83 4.43
N PRO A 190 -12.75 -5.06 3.39
CA PRO A 190 -13.64 -4.13 2.71
C PRO A 190 -14.63 -4.87 1.80
N LEU A 191 -15.76 -4.22 1.48
CA LEU A 191 -16.66 -4.66 0.41
C LEU A 191 -16.01 -4.54 -0.97
N CYS A 192 -15.14 -3.53 -1.14
CA CYS A 192 -14.46 -3.22 -2.39
C CYS A 192 -13.29 -2.27 -2.12
N VAL A 193 -12.27 -2.34 -2.96
CA VAL A 193 -11.20 -1.35 -3.06
C VAL A 193 -11.29 -0.70 -4.43
N LEU A 194 -11.40 0.63 -4.50
CA LEU A 194 -11.36 1.39 -5.76
C LEU A 194 -10.00 2.08 -5.89
N ALA A 195 -9.06 1.44 -6.56
CA ALA A 195 -7.72 1.96 -6.83
C ALA A 195 -7.74 2.83 -8.10
N ASP A 196 -8.09 4.10 -7.92
CA ASP A 196 -8.10 5.09 -9.00
C ASP A 196 -6.69 5.59 -9.28
N VAL A 197 -6.07 5.11 -10.36
CA VAL A 197 -4.71 5.52 -10.71
C VAL A 197 -4.62 6.99 -11.10
N SER A 198 -5.73 7.64 -11.50
CA SER A 198 -5.76 9.08 -11.77
C SER A 198 -5.50 9.90 -10.51
N SER A 199 -5.81 9.36 -9.32
CA SER A 199 -5.52 10.03 -8.06
C SER A 199 -4.02 10.23 -7.81
N LEU A 200 -3.19 9.39 -8.44
CA LEU A 200 -1.73 9.46 -8.32
C LEU A 200 -1.11 10.64 -9.09
N THR A 201 -1.89 11.32 -9.96
CA THR A 201 -1.41 12.49 -10.70
C THR A 201 -1.11 13.69 -9.79
N THR A 202 -1.85 13.82 -8.67
CA THR A 202 -1.64 14.88 -7.68
C THR A 202 -0.71 14.46 -6.54
N LEU A 203 -0.32 13.18 -6.48
CA LEU A 203 0.53 12.68 -5.42
C LEU A 203 1.95 13.26 -5.55
N PRO A 204 2.58 13.80 -4.50
CA PRO A 204 3.96 14.23 -4.54
C PRO A 204 4.89 13.12 -5.02
N ARG A 205 5.93 13.49 -5.84
CA ARG A 205 6.86 12.48 -6.38
C ARG A 205 7.49 11.60 -5.29
N ARG A 206 7.84 12.18 -4.16
CA ARG A 206 8.45 11.46 -3.03
C ARG A 206 7.54 10.35 -2.51
N GLU A 207 6.24 10.63 -2.38
CA GLU A 207 5.22 9.65 -1.98
C GLU A 207 4.98 8.57 -3.05
N LEU A 208 5.06 8.96 -4.34
CA LEU A 208 4.96 8.00 -5.45
C LEU A 208 6.12 7.02 -5.42
N VAL A 209 7.34 7.52 -5.23
CA VAL A 209 8.57 6.71 -5.10
C VAL A 209 8.48 5.78 -3.88
N ALA A 210 7.98 6.29 -2.75
CA ALA A 210 7.78 5.49 -1.55
C ALA A 210 6.81 4.30 -1.80
N GLY A 211 5.70 4.54 -2.51
CA GLY A 211 4.79 3.46 -2.88
C GLY A 211 5.40 2.46 -3.87
N TYR A 212 6.26 2.93 -4.77
CA TYR A 212 6.93 2.07 -5.75
C TYR A 212 7.91 1.07 -5.09
N ALA A 213 8.52 1.41 -3.97
CA ALA A 213 9.37 0.50 -3.21
C ALA A 213 8.63 -0.79 -2.80
N GLU A 214 7.34 -0.69 -2.49
CA GLU A 214 6.50 -1.86 -2.16
C GLU A 214 6.22 -2.76 -3.37
N ILE A 215 6.13 -2.18 -4.57
CA ILE A 215 6.01 -2.96 -5.82
C ILE A 215 7.31 -3.73 -6.07
N VAL A 216 8.46 -3.07 -5.94
CA VAL A 216 9.78 -3.71 -6.04
C VAL A 216 9.90 -4.83 -5.01
N LYS A 217 9.53 -4.57 -3.76
CA LYS A 217 9.54 -5.55 -2.68
C LYS A 217 8.73 -6.79 -3.03
N ALA A 218 7.53 -6.64 -3.59
CA ALA A 218 6.69 -7.78 -4.02
C ALA A 218 7.41 -8.67 -5.05
N GLY A 219 8.10 -8.06 -6.01
CA GLY A 219 8.93 -8.79 -6.98
C GLY A 219 10.08 -9.55 -6.32
N LEU A 220 10.75 -8.93 -5.37
CA LEU A 220 11.89 -9.52 -4.67
C LEU A 220 11.50 -10.67 -3.72
N ILE A 221 10.28 -10.64 -3.16
CA ILE A 221 9.81 -11.68 -2.25
C ILE A 221 9.53 -13.00 -2.98
N GLY A 222 8.73 -12.97 -4.05
CA GLY A 222 8.21 -14.21 -4.62
C GLY A 222 7.88 -14.15 -6.11
N GLN A 223 8.20 -13.06 -6.80
CA GLN A 223 7.81 -12.85 -8.19
C GLN A 223 8.92 -12.21 -9.02
N GLU A 224 9.96 -13.01 -9.37
CA GLU A 224 11.08 -12.52 -10.20
C GLU A 224 10.59 -11.86 -11.51
N SER A 225 9.52 -12.36 -12.10
CA SER A 225 8.91 -11.76 -13.30
C SER A 225 8.39 -10.33 -13.06
N LEU A 226 7.87 -10.05 -11.86
CA LEU A 226 7.46 -8.69 -11.47
C LEU A 226 8.70 -7.79 -11.29
N PHE A 227 9.77 -8.28 -10.69
CA PHE A 227 11.01 -7.50 -10.57
C PHE A 227 11.60 -7.18 -11.96
N ALA A 228 11.65 -8.17 -12.87
CA ALA A 228 12.09 -7.96 -14.24
C ALA A 228 11.17 -6.98 -15.02
N TRP A 229 9.89 -6.98 -14.72
CA TRP A 229 8.95 -5.99 -15.25
C TRP A 229 9.25 -4.59 -14.68
N CYS A 230 9.53 -4.47 -13.39
CA CYS A 230 9.95 -3.21 -12.75
C CYS A 230 11.22 -2.63 -13.38
N GLU A 231 12.23 -3.46 -13.68
CA GLU A 231 13.46 -3.02 -14.36
C GLU A 231 13.16 -2.35 -15.73
N LYS A 232 12.13 -2.81 -16.45
CA LYS A 232 11.75 -2.29 -17.76
C LYS A 232 10.80 -1.09 -17.69
N HIS A 233 9.88 -1.08 -16.74
CA HIS A 233 8.74 -0.16 -16.73
C HIS A 233 8.74 0.81 -15.54
N GLY A 234 9.68 0.68 -14.59
CA GLY A 234 9.71 1.53 -13.40
C GLY A 234 9.78 3.02 -13.68
N ALA A 235 10.52 3.42 -14.73
CA ALA A 235 10.56 4.80 -15.17
C ALA A 235 9.20 5.30 -15.68
N ALA A 236 8.44 4.47 -16.41
CA ALA A 236 7.09 4.79 -16.86
C ALA A 236 6.12 4.93 -15.67
N VAL A 237 6.19 4.02 -14.69
CA VAL A 237 5.40 4.10 -13.45
C VAL A 237 5.68 5.43 -12.74
N LEU A 238 6.95 5.79 -12.54
CA LEU A 238 7.33 7.02 -11.84
C LEU A 238 7.13 8.29 -12.66
N SER A 239 6.95 8.20 -13.98
CA SER A 239 6.47 9.30 -14.83
C SER A 239 4.95 9.41 -14.91
N ARG A 240 4.23 8.55 -14.17
CA ARG A 240 2.76 8.48 -14.09
C ARG A 240 2.09 8.08 -15.40
N ASP A 241 2.72 7.22 -16.19
CA ASP A 241 2.06 6.59 -17.31
C ASP A 241 0.86 5.78 -16.80
N PRO A 242 -0.38 6.04 -17.27
CA PRO A 242 -1.58 5.43 -16.68
C PRO A 242 -1.64 3.92 -16.84
N GLU A 243 -1.14 3.37 -17.96
CA GLU A 243 -1.14 1.93 -18.22
C GLU A 243 -0.09 1.23 -17.35
N ALA A 244 1.12 1.82 -17.26
CA ALA A 244 2.17 1.30 -16.39
C ALA A 244 1.76 1.35 -14.92
N LEU A 245 1.08 2.42 -14.46
CA LEU A 245 0.54 2.51 -13.12
C LEU A 245 -0.52 1.45 -12.85
N ALA A 246 -1.50 1.30 -13.74
CA ALA A 246 -2.56 0.31 -13.57
C ALA A 246 -2.00 -1.12 -13.52
N GLU A 247 -1.05 -1.44 -14.39
CA GLU A 247 -0.40 -2.75 -14.42
C GLU A 247 0.48 -2.98 -13.17
N ALA A 248 1.24 -1.98 -12.70
CA ALA A 248 2.01 -2.06 -11.47
C ALA A 248 1.13 -2.34 -10.25
N VAL A 249 0.03 -1.58 -10.11
CA VAL A 249 -0.96 -1.78 -9.05
C VAL A 249 -1.57 -3.17 -9.14
N ARG A 250 -1.96 -3.62 -10.33
CA ARG A 250 -2.54 -4.95 -10.55
C ARG A 250 -1.60 -6.08 -10.10
N GLN A 251 -0.33 -6.02 -10.53
CA GLN A 251 0.64 -7.07 -10.21
C GLN A 251 0.95 -7.11 -8.71
N ALA A 252 1.17 -5.95 -8.07
CA ALA A 252 1.43 -5.86 -6.64
C ALA A 252 0.23 -6.35 -5.81
N CYS A 253 -0.99 -5.91 -6.15
CA CYS A 253 -2.21 -6.38 -5.49
C CYS A 253 -2.44 -7.87 -5.69
N ALA A 254 -2.18 -8.43 -6.89
CA ALA A 254 -2.32 -9.86 -7.15
C ALA A 254 -1.35 -10.69 -6.30
N PHE A 255 -0.09 -10.26 -6.21
CA PHE A 255 0.89 -10.89 -5.34
C PHE A 255 0.45 -10.85 -3.87
N LYS A 256 0.10 -9.66 -3.38
CA LYS A 256 -0.30 -9.50 -1.98
C LYS A 256 -1.58 -10.27 -1.66
N ALA A 257 -2.58 -10.25 -2.55
CA ALA A 257 -3.81 -11.02 -2.39
C ALA A 257 -3.53 -12.52 -2.26
N GLY A 258 -2.61 -13.07 -3.05
CA GLY A 258 -2.18 -14.46 -2.94
C GLY A 258 -1.56 -14.78 -1.58
N VAL A 259 -0.66 -13.92 -1.07
CA VAL A 259 -0.03 -14.09 0.23
C VAL A 259 -1.07 -13.99 1.37
N VAL A 260 -1.97 -13.01 1.29
CA VAL A 260 -3.05 -12.84 2.29
C VAL A 260 -4.04 -14.00 2.27
N ALA A 261 -4.39 -14.52 1.09
CA ALA A 261 -5.30 -15.67 0.98
C ALA A 261 -4.72 -16.93 1.62
N ALA A 262 -3.39 -17.10 1.57
CA ALA A 262 -2.71 -18.21 2.22
C ALA A 262 -2.60 -18.06 3.75
N ASP A 263 -2.61 -16.83 4.28
CA ASP A 263 -2.43 -16.53 5.71
C ASP A 263 -3.14 -15.21 6.09
N GLU A 264 -4.47 -15.24 6.14
CA GLU A 264 -5.28 -14.02 6.36
C GLU A 264 -4.95 -13.31 7.68
N ARG A 265 -4.68 -14.07 8.74
CA ARG A 265 -4.49 -13.54 10.10
C ARG A 265 -3.05 -13.47 10.56
N GLU A 266 -2.08 -13.78 9.66
CA GLU A 266 -0.67 -13.79 10.02
C GLU A 266 -0.34 -14.76 11.17
N GLU A 267 -0.94 -15.95 11.12
CA GLU A 267 -0.79 -17.00 12.14
C GLU A 267 0.32 -18.00 11.78
N GLN A 268 0.78 -18.03 10.52
CA GLN A 268 1.87 -18.90 10.10
C GLN A 268 3.20 -18.43 10.69
N LYS A 269 3.90 -19.36 11.33
CA LYS A 269 5.18 -19.07 12.02
C LYS A 269 6.37 -18.91 11.08
N THR A 270 6.29 -19.41 9.85
CA THR A 270 7.36 -19.38 8.85
C THR A 270 6.77 -19.09 7.47
N ASP A 271 7.46 -18.29 6.72
CA ASP A 271 7.26 -18.00 5.28
C ASP A 271 5.93 -17.40 4.85
N GLY A 272 4.84 -17.52 5.51
CA GLY A 272 3.56 -16.95 5.17
C GLY A 272 3.58 -15.43 4.93
N ARG A 273 2.68 -14.73 5.56
CA ARG A 273 2.58 -13.26 5.48
C ARG A 273 3.80 -12.52 6.04
N ALA A 274 4.62 -13.18 6.89
CA ALA A 274 5.87 -12.64 7.42
C ALA A 274 6.88 -12.26 6.32
N LEU A 275 6.86 -12.92 5.14
CA LEU A 275 7.70 -12.57 4.01
C LEU A 275 7.50 -11.13 3.51
N LEU A 276 6.29 -10.56 3.69
CA LEU A 276 6.01 -9.17 3.33
C LEU A 276 6.88 -8.16 4.08
N ASN A 277 7.59 -8.61 5.12
CA ASN A 277 8.52 -7.78 5.89
C ASN A 277 9.96 -7.80 5.34
N LEU A 278 10.20 -8.23 4.10
CA LEU A 278 11.53 -8.10 3.47
C LEU A 278 11.98 -6.64 3.52
N GLY A 279 13.18 -6.39 4.06
CA GLY A 279 13.72 -5.05 4.27
C GLY A 279 13.18 -4.30 5.50
N HIS A 280 12.08 -4.72 6.09
CA HIS A 280 11.41 -3.99 7.17
C HIS A 280 12.19 -3.97 8.49
N THR A 281 12.95 -5.01 8.81
CA THR A 281 13.78 -5.02 10.03
C THR A 281 14.75 -3.84 10.06
N PHE A 282 15.39 -3.55 8.92
CA PHE A 282 16.26 -2.38 8.77
C PHE A 282 15.44 -1.09 8.61
N GLY A 283 14.43 -1.11 7.75
CA GLY A 283 13.58 0.06 7.48
C GLY A 283 12.92 0.61 8.73
N HIS A 284 12.29 -0.25 9.55
CA HIS A 284 11.67 0.16 10.81
C HIS A 284 12.67 0.73 11.82
N ALA A 285 13.91 0.20 11.86
CA ALA A 285 14.94 0.76 12.74
C ALA A 285 15.33 2.18 12.32
N LEU A 286 15.44 2.45 11.00
CA LEU A 286 15.70 3.78 10.46
C LEU A 286 14.54 4.74 10.74
N GLU A 287 13.29 4.32 10.53
CA GLU A 287 12.10 5.12 10.85
C GLU A 287 12.01 5.43 12.35
N ALA A 288 12.29 4.44 13.20
CA ALA A 288 12.22 4.59 14.65
C ALA A 288 13.26 5.57 15.18
N GLU A 289 14.48 5.54 14.66
CA GLU A 289 15.54 6.48 15.00
C GLU A 289 15.16 7.93 14.66
N LEU A 290 14.43 8.13 13.57
CA LEU A 290 13.92 9.44 13.18
C LEU A 290 12.56 9.80 13.79
N GLY A 291 12.00 8.97 14.68
CA GLY A 291 10.81 9.28 15.46
C GLY A 291 9.49 9.27 14.67
N TYR A 292 9.45 8.66 13.48
CA TYR A 292 8.25 8.55 12.63
C TYR A 292 7.59 9.88 12.28
N ASP A 293 8.34 10.96 12.17
CA ASP A 293 7.85 12.32 11.97
C ASP A 293 7.74 12.76 10.49
N GLY A 294 7.91 11.82 9.54
CA GLY A 294 7.83 12.06 8.11
C GLY A 294 9.13 12.56 7.48
N ARG A 295 10.21 12.73 8.25
CA ARG A 295 11.55 13.01 7.72
C ARG A 295 12.02 11.91 6.77
N LEU A 296 11.76 10.67 7.11
CA LEU A 296 11.96 9.47 6.27
C LEU A 296 10.60 8.83 6.03
N LEU A 297 10.21 8.69 4.77
CA LEU A 297 8.99 7.99 4.41
C LEU A 297 9.19 6.48 4.51
N HIS A 298 8.12 5.76 4.84
CA HIS A 298 8.16 4.30 4.97
C HIS A 298 8.81 3.60 3.76
N GLY A 299 8.39 3.93 2.53
CA GLY A 299 8.96 3.31 1.34
C GLY A 299 10.41 3.72 1.05
N GLU A 300 10.88 4.88 1.52
CA GLU A 300 12.30 5.23 1.47
C GLU A 300 13.11 4.33 2.42
N ALA A 301 12.61 4.12 3.62
CA ALA A 301 13.22 3.22 4.59
C ALA A 301 13.21 1.76 4.10
N VAL A 302 12.10 1.33 3.49
CA VAL A 302 11.99 -0.01 2.88
C VAL A 302 12.96 -0.16 1.71
N SER A 303 13.11 0.83 0.85
CA SER A 303 14.06 0.79 -0.28
C SER A 303 15.49 0.51 0.18
N ILE A 304 15.97 1.25 1.19
CA ILE A 304 17.28 1.01 1.83
C ILE A 304 17.31 -0.37 2.50
N GLY A 305 16.25 -0.73 3.20
CA GLY A 305 16.13 -2.01 3.89
C GLY A 305 16.20 -3.21 2.94
N LEU A 306 15.68 -3.10 1.72
CA LEU A 306 15.79 -4.13 0.68
C LEU A 306 17.25 -4.35 0.28
N THR A 307 18.01 -3.28 0.04
CA THR A 307 19.45 -3.38 -0.27
C THR A 307 20.22 -4.00 0.91
N LEU A 308 19.94 -3.56 2.13
CA LEU A 308 20.58 -4.12 3.34
C LEU A 308 20.23 -5.61 3.54
N ALA A 309 18.99 -6.03 3.29
CA ALA A 309 18.59 -7.43 3.38
C ALA A 309 19.31 -8.30 2.34
N PHE A 310 19.46 -7.81 1.11
CA PHE A 310 20.22 -8.50 0.07
C PHE A 310 21.72 -8.49 0.38
N SER A 311 22.30 -7.39 0.87
CA SER A 311 23.70 -7.31 1.32
C SER A 311 23.99 -8.32 2.42
N LEU A 312 23.08 -8.45 3.40
CA LEU A 312 23.20 -9.42 4.46
C LEU A 312 23.09 -10.86 3.92
N SER A 313 22.17 -11.10 2.98
CA SER A 313 22.03 -12.40 2.34
C SER A 313 23.29 -12.83 1.57
N VAL A 314 23.92 -11.91 0.84
CA VAL A 314 25.20 -12.12 0.15
C VAL A 314 26.31 -12.39 1.14
N LYS A 315 26.42 -11.57 2.18
CA LYS A 315 27.45 -11.73 3.23
C LYS A 315 27.39 -13.10 3.92
N LEU A 316 26.19 -13.61 4.12
CA LEU A 316 25.97 -14.94 4.68
C LEU A 316 26.12 -16.08 3.66
N GLY A 317 26.46 -15.78 2.40
CA GLY A 317 26.61 -16.79 1.34
C GLY A 317 25.29 -17.40 0.86
N LEU A 318 24.16 -16.74 1.12
CA LEU A 318 22.82 -17.23 0.80
C LEU A 318 22.34 -16.75 -0.57
N CYS A 319 22.83 -15.61 -1.04
CA CYS A 319 22.38 -14.94 -2.25
C CYS A 319 23.56 -14.62 -3.18
N PRO A 320 23.42 -14.75 -4.50
CA PRO A 320 24.44 -14.30 -5.46
C PRO A 320 24.66 -12.78 -5.38
N GLN A 321 25.93 -12.36 -5.53
CA GLN A 321 26.30 -10.94 -5.57
C GLN A 321 25.62 -10.19 -6.72
N GLU A 322 25.40 -10.86 -7.85
CA GLU A 322 24.77 -10.32 -9.04
C GLU A 322 23.33 -9.84 -8.76
N ASP A 323 22.60 -10.54 -7.89
CA ASP A 323 21.23 -10.16 -7.52
C ASP A 323 21.23 -8.88 -6.68
N LEU A 324 22.15 -8.74 -5.72
CA LEU A 324 22.33 -7.47 -4.99
C LEU A 324 22.64 -6.32 -5.95
N ILE A 325 23.56 -6.53 -6.91
CA ILE A 325 23.92 -5.51 -7.90
C ILE A 325 22.70 -5.11 -8.76
N ARG A 326 21.86 -6.06 -9.16
CA ARG A 326 20.64 -5.79 -9.93
C ARG A 326 19.65 -4.96 -9.12
N VAL A 327 19.41 -5.34 -7.86
CA VAL A 327 18.49 -4.62 -6.95
C VAL A 327 18.97 -3.18 -6.75
N THR A 328 20.20 -3.00 -6.34
CA THR A 328 20.79 -1.67 -6.09
C THR A 328 20.74 -0.79 -7.33
N ARG A 329 21.21 -1.32 -8.49
CA ARG A 329 21.18 -0.60 -9.78
C ARG A 329 19.77 -0.16 -10.17
N HIS A 330 18.76 -1.01 -9.96
CA HIS A 330 17.38 -0.66 -10.27
C HIS A 330 16.90 0.52 -9.42
N LEU A 331 17.11 0.49 -8.11
CA LEU A 331 16.74 1.57 -7.19
C LEU A 331 17.45 2.88 -7.54
N GLU A 332 18.78 2.84 -7.72
CA GLU A 332 19.59 4.01 -8.08
C GLU A 332 19.20 4.62 -9.44
N SER A 333 18.89 3.78 -10.44
CA SER A 333 18.47 4.24 -11.78
C SER A 333 17.21 5.09 -11.74
N LEU A 334 16.35 4.87 -10.74
CA LEU A 334 15.11 5.60 -10.50
C LEU A 334 15.26 6.72 -9.47
N LYS A 335 16.48 6.97 -8.98
CA LYS A 335 16.80 7.94 -7.93
C LYS A 335 16.05 7.66 -6.62
N MET A 336 15.90 6.40 -6.30
CA MET A 336 15.40 5.95 -5.00
C MET A 336 16.60 5.81 -4.04
N PRO A 337 16.42 6.09 -2.74
CA PRO A 337 17.49 5.82 -1.78
C PRO A 337 17.73 4.31 -1.72
N ALA A 338 18.98 3.91 -1.94
CA ALA A 338 19.41 2.52 -1.90
C ALA A 338 20.34 2.23 -0.72
N HIS A 339 20.97 3.27 -0.17
CA HIS A 339 21.94 3.20 0.90
C HIS A 339 21.58 4.15 2.06
N VAL A 340 22.01 3.80 3.28
CA VAL A 340 21.88 4.70 4.43
C VAL A 340 22.63 6.02 4.17
N SER A 341 23.76 5.95 3.48
CA SER A 341 24.56 7.10 3.08
C SER A 341 23.86 8.08 2.11
N ASP A 342 22.78 7.67 1.45
CA ASP A 342 21.96 8.54 0.59
C ASP A 342 21.10 9.52 1.41
N LEU A 343 20.91 9.23 2.71
CA LEU A 343 20.10 10.04 3.60
C LEU A 343 20.92 11.22 4.17
N PRO A 344 20.29 12.38 4.35
CA PRO A 344 20.96 13.56 4.94
C PRO A 344 21.08 13.43 6.48
N TYR A 345 20.96 12.23 7.03
CA TYR A 345 20.98 11.93 8.46
C TYR A 345 22.15 11.02 8.79
N ARG A 346 22.62 11.10 10.04
CA ARG A 346 23.64 10.19 10.56
C ARG A 346 22.99 9.23 11.55
N PHE A 347 23.29 7.96 11.37
CA PHE A 347 22.79 6.89 12.25
C PHE A 347 23.97 6.25 12.96
N ARG A 348 23.78 5.92 14.22
CA ARG A 348 24.74 5.14 15.01
C ARG A 348 24.30 3.69 15.06
N ILE A 349 25.25 2.81 14.94
CA ILE A 349 24.99 1.37 14.93
C ILE A 349 24.32 0.90 16.24
N ALA A 350 24.73 1.48 17.39
CA ALA A 350 24.16 1.13 18.68
C ALA A 350 22.66 1.43 18.75
N ASP A 351 22.22 2.56 18.19
CA ASP A 351 20.81 2.98 18.20
C ASP A 351 19.96 2.10 17.28
N LEU A 352 20.43 1.83 16.05
CA LEU A 352 19.72 0.96 15.11
C LEU A 352 19.60 -0.47 15.66
N MET A 353 20.67 -1.01 16.25
CA MET A 353 20.64 -2.34 16.89
C MET A 353 19.67 -2.38 18.06
N ALA A 354 19.59 -1.30 18.85
CA ALA A 354 18.64 -1.20 19.97
C ALA A 354 17.18 -1.19 19.48
N HIS A 355 16.88 -0.50 18.35
CA HIS A 355 15.55 -0.51 17.75
C HIS A 355 15.19 -1.91 17.22
N MET A 356 16.08 -2.60 16.51
CA MET A 356 15.87 -3.97 16.06
C MET A 356 15.64 -4.94 17.23
N GLN A 357 16.36 -4.77 18.35
CA GLN A 357 16.21 -5.62 19.52
C GLN A 357 14.89 -5.39 20.27
N ARG A 358 14.29 -4.20 20.21
CA ARG A 358 12.96 -3.94 20.79
C ARG A 358 11.88 -4.72 20.05
N ASP A 359 11.99 -4.81 18.73
CA ASP A 359 11.09 -5.61 17.87
C ASP A 359 11.21 -7.12 18.24
N LYS A 360 12.41 -7.59 18.56
CA LYS A 360 12.70 -8.95 19.06
C LYS A 360 11.91 -9.31 20.32
N LYS A 361 11.77 -8.40 21.28
CA LYS A 361 11.05 -8.66 22.54
C LYS A 361 9.54 -8.89 22.33
N MET A 362 9.01 -8.42 21.24
CA MET A 362 7.60 -8.60 20.86
C MET A 362 7.33 -9.92 20.11
N GLN A 363 8.38 -10.61 19.63
CA GLN A 363 8.27 -11.84 18.84
C GLN A 363 9.09 -13.00 19.46
N ASP A 364 8.65 -13.56 20.56
CA ASP A 364 9.24 -14.75 21.22
C ASP A 364 10.75 -14.64 21.56
N GLY A 365 11.30 -13.44 21.71
CA GLY A 365 12.65 -13.21 22.21
C GLY A 365 13.79 -13.48 21.20
N LYS A 366 13.51 -13.76 19.90
CA LYS A 366 14.54 -13.87 18.85
C LYS A 366 14.22 -12.94 17.69
N LEU A 367 15.24 -12.21 17.21
CA LEU A 367 15.12 -11.36 16.02
C LEU A 367 14.91 -12.24 14.79
N SER A 368 13.83 -11.97 14.05
CA SER A 368 13.52 -12.65 12.81
C SER A 368 13.87 -11.73 11.64
N PHE A 369 14.61 -12.22 10.69
CA PHE A 369 14.91 -11.53 9.44
C PHE A 369 14.16 -12.19 8.28
N VAL A 370 13.76 -11.39 7.33
CA VAL A 370 13.43 -11.86 5.98
C VAL A 370 14.64 -11.59 5.11
N LEU A 371 15.23 -12.65 4.59
CA LEU A 371 16.39 -12.65 3.70
C LEU A 371 16.02 -13.28 2.36
N ALA A 372 16.95 -13.35 1.41
CA ALA A 372 16.71 -13.93 0.09
C ALA A 372 17.80 -14.91 -0.34
N HIS A 373 17.38 -16.01 -0.97
CA HIS A 373 18.28 -16.89 -1.73
C HIS A 373 18.54 -16.34 -3.14
N GLY A 374 17.91 -15.28 -3.52
CA GLY A 374 17.96 -14.60 -4.80
C GLY A 374 16.67 -13.81 -5.04
N ILE A 375 16.60 -13.09 -6.16
CA ILE A 375 15.41 -12.33 -6.56
C ILE A 375 14.21 -13.29 -6.68
N GLY A 376 13.09 -12.95 -6.01
CA GLY A 376 11.88 -13.77 -5.99
C GLY A 376 11.96 -15.00 -5.08
N LYS A 377 12.94 -15.07 -4.17
CA LYS A 377 13.16 -16.23 -3.31
C LYS A 377 13.46 -15.82 -1.87
N ALA A 378 12.56 -15.01 -1.30
CA ALA A 378 12.66 -14.59 0.10
C ALA A 378 12.28 -15.75 1.04
N PHE A 379 12.85 -15.74 2.23
CA PHE A 379 12.58 -16.70 3.31
C PHE A 379 12.79 -16.03 4.67
N THR A 380 12.19 -16.60 5.71
CA THR A 380 12.38 -16.14 7.10
C THR A 380 13.48 -16.92 7.79
N THR A 381 14.31 -16.25 8.59
CA THR A 381 15.36 -16.89 9.40
C THR A 381 15.57 -16.17 10.73
N ARG A 382 16.00 -16.93 11.74
CA ARG A 382 16.42 -16.45 13.05
C ARG A 382 17.90 -16.70 13.32
N ASP A 383 18.58 -17.31 12.37
CA ASP A 383 19.99 -17.69 12.49
C ASP A 383 20.87 -16.66 11.77
N VAL A 384 20.83 -15.41 12.27
CA VAL A 384 21.64 -14.31 11.75
C VAL A 384 22.62 -13.86 12.84
N PRO A 385 23.93 -13.96 12.62
CA PRO A 385 24.93 -13.44 13.55
C PRO A 385 24.80 -11.92 13.68
N GLU A 386 24.77 -11.42 14.90
CA GLU A 386 24.68 -9.97 15.17
C GLU A 386 25.84 -9.21 14.51
N GLU A 387 27.03 -9.79 14.51
CA GLU A 387 28.22 -9.21 13.88
C GLU A 387 28.03 -9.01 12.36
N ALA A 388 27.40 -9.95 11.68
CA ALA A 388 27.13 -9.81 10.24
C ALA A 388 26.17 -8.62 9.96
N VAL A 389 25.19 -8.39 10.83
CA VAL A 389 24.28 -7.23 10.75
C VAL A 389 25.06 -5.93 10.94
N ARG A 390 25.94 -5.86 11.96
CA ARG A 390 26.78 -4.70 12.25
C ARG A 390 27.69 -4.36 11.06
N GLU A 391 28.37 -5.37 10.51
CA GLU A 391 29.27 -5.17 9.37
C GLU A 391 28.57 -4.67 8.12
N VAL A 392 27.34 -5.17 7.83
CA VAL A 392 26.53 -4.67 6.70
C VAL A 392 26.13 -3.22 6.92
N LEU A 393 25.70 -2.85 8.12
CA LEU A 393 25.33 -1.46 8.46
C LEU A 393 26.55 -0.51 8.37
N LEU A 394 27.72 -0.94 8.87
CA LEU A 394 28.95 -0.14 8.77
C LEU A 394 29.37 0.07 7.32
N ALA A 395 29.31 -0.98 6.49
CA ALA A 395 29.63 -0.90 5.08
C ALA A 395 28.70 0.04 4.30
N ASP A 396 27.46 0.24 4.79
CA ASP A 396 26.45 1.08 4.15
C ASP A 396 26.43 2.54 4.70
N GLY A 397 27.41 2.90 5.54
CA GLY A 397 27.62 4.29 5.99
C GLY A 397 27.05 4.61 7.38
N VAL A 398 26.60 3.60 8.13
CA VAL A 398 26.24 3.77 9.55
C VAL A 398 27.52 3.97 10.37
N THR A 399 27.52 4.89 11.33
CA THR A 399 28.68 5.18 12.17
C THR A 399 28.73 4.29 13.43
N SER A 400 29.93 4.09 13.95
CA SER A 400 30.18 3.31 15.19
C SER A 400 29.52 3.93 16.42
#